data_995a75036c99fa5d243d435e7bb09104
#
_entry.id   995a75036c99fa5d243d435e7bb09104
#
_cell.length_a   1.000
_cell.length_b   1.000
_cell.length_c   1.000
_cell.angle_alpha   90.00
_cell.angle_beta   90.00
_cell.angle_gamma   90.00
#
_symmetry.space_group_name_H-M   'P 1'
#
loop_
_entity.id
_entity.type
_entity.pdbx_description
1 polymer ?
#
loop_
_entity_poly.entity_id
_entity_poly.type
_entity_poly.pdbx_seq_one_letter_code
_entity_poly.pdbx_strand_id
1 'polypeptide(L)'
;MDEIKKRTDYISWDFYFMGIAFMSALRCKDPSTRNGAVIVDPQTRHIISTGYNGMPNGRDDLYTWERQGIPNKYDFVIHAEENAILNATGSIRDCMLYIYSEKLYMPCKGCMRLIAQSGIKEIIVNGILKENTDVYNWEPTKHMITTEGIEVGILNDPIGLFKVIKEEADKAILMYNKASNVKEELK
;
A
#
# COMPACT_ATOMS: atom_id res chain seq x y z
N MET A 1 32.64 24.07 -19.84
CA MET A 1 31.55 23.83 -18.86
C MET A 1 30.98 22.48 -19.18
N ASP A 2 31.05 21.54 -18.25
CA ASP A 2 30.49 20.22 -18.46
C ASP A 2 28.96 20.35 -18.56
N GLU A 3 28.38 19.66 -19.55
CA GLU A 3 26.93 19.64 -19.76
C GLU A 3 26.23 18.99 -18.56
N ILE A 4 25.36 19.75 -17.88
CA ILE A 4 24.58 19.24 -16.76
C ILE A 4 23.46 18.35 -17.32
N LYS A 5 23.59 17.03 -17.12
CA LYS A 5 22.60 16.02 -17.55
C LYS A 5 21.64 15.69 -16.43
N LYS A 6 20.38 15.38 -16.78
CA LYS A 6 19.40 14.89 -15.80
C LYS A 6 19.87 13.56 -15.18
N ARG A 7 19.48 13.29 -13.95
CA ARG A 7 19.66 11.99 -13.30
C ARG A 7 18.99 10.87 -14.11
N THR A 8 19.60 9.70 -14.12
CA THR A 8 19.06 8.49 -14.73
C THR A 8 18.84 7.37 -13.71
N ASP A 9 19.26 7.59 -12.47
CA ASP A 9 19.22 6.67 -11.32
C ASP A 9 17.97 6.86 -10.43
N TYR A 10 16.87 7.31 -11.00
CA TYR A 10 15.61 7.46 -10.29
C TYR A 10 14.76 6.18 -10.36
N ILE A 11 13.93 5.96 -9.33
CA ILE A 11 13.02 4.80 -9.25
C ILE A 11 11.88 4.87 -10.27
N SER A 12 11.32 3.72 -10.64
CA SER A 12 10.14 3.64 -11.49
C SER A 12 8.89 4.16 -10.78
N TRP A 13 7.83 4.46 -11.53
CA TRP A 13 6.54 4.83 -10.96
C TRP A 13 5.95 3.72 -10.08
N ASP A 14 6.09 2.46 -10.48
CA ASP A 14 5.61 1.33 -9.67
C ASP A 14 6.35 1.22 -8.34
N PHE A 15 7.68 1.43 -8.34
CA PHE A 15 8.46 1.47 -7.11
C PHE A 15 8.04 2.65 -6.22
N TYR A 16 7.78 3.81 -6.82
CA TYR A 16 7.34 4.98 -6.09
C TYR A 16 5.98 4.75 -5.40
N PHE A 17 4.97 4.32 -6.15
CA PHE A 17 3.62 4.12 -5.59
C PHE A 17 3.55 2.93 -4.63
N MET A 18 4.23 1.83 -4.94
CA MET A 18 4.30 0.70 -4.01
C MET A 18 5.10 1.05 -2.74
N GLY A 19 6.14 1.88 -2.86
CA GLY A 19 6.86 2.44 -1.72
C GLY A 19 5.96 3.26 -0.80
N ILE A 20 5.06 4.07 -1.36
CA ILE A 20 4.07 4.83 -0.59
C ILE A 20 3.03 3.89 0.05
N ALA A 21 2.57 2.86 -0.65
CA ALA A 21 1.69 1.84 -0.06
C ALA A 21 2.37 1.12 1.11
N PHE A 22 3.66 0.77 0.98
CA PHE A 22 4.45 0.22 2.08
C PHE A 22 4.55 1.20 3.26
N MET A 23 4.88 2.46 3.02
CA MET A 23 4.93 3.48 4.07
C MET A 23 3.58 3.68 4.77
N SER A 24 2.48 3.63 4.02
CA SER A 24 1.13 3.65 4.58
C SER A 24 0.89 2.46 5.52
N ALA A 25 1.32 1.26 5.13
CA ALA A 25 1.22 0.06 5.95
C ALA A 25 1.98 0.18 7.28
N LEU A 26 3.09 0.91 7.33
CA LEU A 26 3.85 1.15 8.57
C LEU A 26 3.08 1.99 9.59
N ARG A 27 2.04 2.73 9.16
CA ARG A 27 1.15 3.47 10.06
C ARG A 27 0.12 2.57 10.75
N CYS A 28 -0.10 1.35 10.25
CA CYS A 28 -1.05 0.39 10.79
C CYS A 28 -0.67 -0.04 12.21
N LYS A 29 -1.67 -0.14 13.09
CA LYS A 29 -1.51 -0.59 14.48
C LYS A 29 -1.92 -2.06 14.68
N ASP A 30 -2.39 -2.75 13.64
CA ASP A 30 -2.75 -4.17 13.72
C ASP A 30 -1.55 -5.01 14.14
N PRO A 31 -1.62 -5.75 15.26
CA PRO A 31 -0.49 -6.54 15.75
C PRO A 31 -0.19 -7.77 14.89
N SER A 32 -1.08 -8.14 13.97
CA SER A 32 -0.98 -9.38 13.20
C SER A 32 -0.74 -9.21 11.71
N THR A 33 -1.13 -8.08 11.11
CA THR A 33 -0.99 -7.89 9.66
C THR A 33 -1.02 -6.41 9.30
N ARG A 34 -0.06 -5.95 8.51
CA ARG A 34 0.03 -4.57 8.05
C ARG A 34 -0.14 -4.52 6.54
N ASN A 35 -1.16 -3.81 6.09
CA ASN A 35 -1.43 -3.57 4.69
C ASN A 35 -1.55 -2.08 4.42
N GLY A 36 -1.17 -1.66 3.23
CA GLY A 36 -1.30 -0.28 2.76
C GLY A 36 -1.78 -0.25 1.32
N ALA A 37 -2.50 0.82 0.99
CA ALA A 37 -3.08 1.01 -0.34
C ALA A 37 -2.89 2.46 -0.81
N VAL A 38 -2.72 2.64 -2.10
CA VAL A 38 -2.58 3.95 -2.75
C VAL A 38 -3.39 3.97 -4.04
N ILE A 39 -4.28 4.94 -4.18
CA ILE A 39 -5.04 5.16 -5.42
C ILE A 39 -4.36 6.27 -6.22
N VAL A 40 -4.14 6.00 -7.50
CA VAL A 40 -3.36 6.83 -8.41
C VAL A 40 -4.13 7.06 -9.71
N ASP A 41 -4.14 8.29 -10.19
CA ASP A 41 -4.58 8.61 -11.55
C ASP A 41 -3.47 8.17 -12.54
N PRO A 42 -3.74 7.22 -13.46
CA PRO A 42 -2.74 6.71 -14.38
C PRO A 42 -2.25 7.75 -15.40
N GLN A 43 -3.05 8.78 -15.70
CA GLN A 43 -2.71 9.79 -16.70
C GLN A 43 -1.81 10.87 -16.12
N THR A 44 -2.16 11.38 -14.95
CA THR A 44 -1.45 12.50 -14.30
C THR A 44 -0.37 12.03 -13.33
N ARG A 45 -0.39 10.77 -12.92
CA ARG A 45 0.47 10.20 -11.87
C ARG A 45 0.25 10.85 -10.50
N HIS A 46 -0.88 11.52 -10.31
CA HIS A 46 -1.24 12.07 -9.01
C HIS A 46 -1.77 10.98 -8.08
N ILE A 47 -1.35 11.02 -6.83
CA ILE A 47 -1.93 10.22 -5.77
C ILE A 47 -3.24 10.87 -5.35
N ILE A 48 -4.34 10.10 -5.46
CA ILE A 48 -5.67 10.55 -5.08
C ILE A 48 -5.90 10.34 -3.59
N SER A 49 -5.52 9.16 -3.09
CA SER A 49 -5.69 8.82 -1.69
C SER A 49 -4.73 7.72 -1.26
N THR A 50 -4.61 7.56 0.05
CA THR A 50 -3.90 6.46 0.70
C THR A 50 -4.78 5.82 1.77
N GLY A 51 -4.51 4.56 2.09
CA GLY A 51 -5.17 3.83 3.15
C GLY A 51 -4.24 2.82 3.82
N TYR A 52 -4.54 2.47 5.04
CA TYR A 52 -3.94 1.34 5.76
C TYR A 52 -5.03 0.66 6.59
N ASN A 53 -4.87 -0.61 6.93
CA ASN A 53 -5.87 -1.29 7.74
C ASN A 53 -5.86 -0.79 9.20
N GLY A 54 -7.05 -0.56 9.75
CA GLY A 54 -7.20 0.01 11.10
C GLY A 54 -8.63 0.01 11.60
N MET A 55 -8.82 0.39 12.85
CA MET A 55 -10.15 0.52 13.44
C MET A 55 -10.86 1.79 12.94
N PRO A 56 -12.20 1.82 12.97
CA PRO A 56 -12.99 2.96 12.52
C PRO A 56 -12.54 4.26 13.18
N ASN A 57 -12.32 5.31 12.37
CA ASN A 57 -11.87 6.64 12.80
C ASN A 57 -10.59 6.65 13.67
N GLY A 58 -9.75 5.59 13.58
CA GLY A 58 -8.53 5.47 14.36
C GLY A 58 -8.75 5.29 15.87
N ARG A 59 -9.95 4.90 16.28
CA ARG A 59 -10.34 4.72 17.69
C ARG A 59 -10.01 3.32 18.20
N ASP A 60 -8.73 2.96 18.11
CA ASP A 60 -8.21 1.62 18.42
C ASP A 60 -8.47 1.17 19.87
N ASP A 61 -8.60 2.11 20.77
CA ASP A 61 -8.89 1.91 22.20
C ASP A 61 -10.35 1.50 22.50
N LEU A 62 -11.25 1.67 21.54
CA LEU A 62 -12.66 1.32 21.68
C LEU A 62 -13.03 -0.03 21.04
N TYR A 63 -12.10 -0.66 20.35
CA TYR A 63 -12.31 -1.91 19.62
C TYR A 63 -11.29 -2.96 20.04
N THR A 64 -11.64 -4.23 19.85
CA THR A 64 -10.72 -5.33 20.15
C THR A 64 -9.82 -5.69 18.96
N TRP A 65 -8.56 -5.99 19.25
CA TRP A 65 -7.62 -6.59 18.30
C TRP A 65 -7.55 -8.12 18.39
N GLU A 66 -8.36 -8.73 19.28
CA GLU A 66 -8.45 -10.19 19.40
C GLU A 66 -8.99 -10.82 18.11
N ARG A 67 -8.42 -11.95 17.72
CA ARG A 67 -8.78 -12.67 16.50
C ARG A 67 -9.88 -13.71 16.71
N GLN A 68 -10.18 -14.01 17.97
CA GLN A 68 -11.17 -15.02 18.39
C GLN A 68 -12.16 -14.38 19.36
N GLY A 69 -13.29 -15.05 19.53
CA GLY A 69 -14.37 -14.53 20.36
C GLY A 69 -15.40 -13.73 19.55
N ILE A 70 -16.40 -13.19 20.26
CA ILE A 70 -17.45 -12.35 19.68
C ILE A 70 -17.66 -11.16 20.65
N PRO A 71 -17.47 -9.92 20.22
CA PRO A 71 -16.90 -9.52 18.91
C PRO A 71 -15.39 -9.79 18.82
N ASN A 72 -14.87 -9.82 17.60
CA ASN A 72 -13.44 -9.93 17.33
C ASN A 72 -12.99 -8.85 16.33
N LYS A 73 -11.70 -8.75 16.05
CA LYS A 73 -11.17 -7.68 15.19
C LYS A 73 -11.77 -7.66 13.79
N TYR A 74 -12.18 -8.80 13.25
CA TYR A 74 -12.72 -8.89 11.88
C TYR A 74 -14.14 -8.32 11.75
N ASP A 75 -14.81 -8.08 12.88
CA ASP A 75 -16.11 -7.39 12.90
C ASP A 75 -15.95 -5.86 12.71
N PHE A 76 -14.74 -5.32 12.94
CA PHE A 76 -14.51 -3.88 13.04
C PHE A 76 -13.42 -3.36 12.11
N VAL A 77 -12.39 -4.16 11.81
CA VAL A 77 -11.23 -3.68 11.06
C VAL A 77 -11.62 -3.29 9.63
N ILE A 78 -11.31 -2.04 9.28
CA ILE A 78 -11.43 -1.53 7.92
C ILE A 78 -10.13 -1.88 7.18
N HIS A 79 -10.23 -2.47 6.00
CA HIS A 79 -9.07 -2.84 5.22
C HIS A 79 -8.38 -1.64 4.56
N ALA A 80 -7.14 -1.80 4.15
CA ALA A 80 -6.36 -0.73 3.54
C ALA A 80 -7.00 -0.20 2.26
N GLU A 81 -7.53 -1.09 1.43
CA GLU A 81 -8.23 -0.78 0.20
C GLU A 81 -9.51 0.01 0.46
N GLU A 82 -10.31 -0.41 1.45
CA GLU A 82 -11.52 0.29 1.87
C GLU A 82 -11.18 1.70 2.34
N ASN A 83 -10.18 1.84 3.21
CA ASN A 83 -9.75 3.16 3.71
C ASN A 83 -9.25 4.04 2.56
N ALA A 84 -8.50 3.52 1.60
CA ALA A 84 -8.08 4.29 0.43
C ALA A 84 -9.28 4.79 -0.40
N ILE A 85 -10.28 3.94 -0.62
CA ILE A 85 -11.52 4.31 -1.35
C ILE A 85 -12.32 5.37 -0.57
N LEU A 86 -12.50 5.18 0.74
CA LEU A 86 -13.28 6.10 1.59
C LEU A 86 -12.57 7.45 1.81
N ASN A 87 -11.24 7.48 1.79
CA ASN A 87 -10.44 8.70 1.94
C ASN A 87 -10.32 9.49 0.62
N ALA A 88 -10.76 8.95 -0.50
CA ALA A 88 -10.70 9.66 -1.77
C ALA A 88 -11.63 10.87 -1.78
N THR A 89 -11.09 12.03 -2.13
CA THR A 89 -11.83 13.31 -2.19
C THR A 89 -12.36 13.64 -3.58
N GLY A 90 -12.15 12.76 -4.56
CA GLY A 90 -12.60 12.91 -5.94
C GLY A 90 -12.95 11.57 -6.58
N SER A 91 -13.25 11.59 -7.89
CA SER A 91 -13.50 10.36 -8.64
C SER A 91 -12.25 9.49 -8.67
N ILE A 92 -12.45 8.21 -8.42
CA ILE A 92 -11.40 7.16 -8.54
C ILE A 92 -11.71 6.19 -9.68
N ARG A 93 -12.67 6.53 -10.54
CA ARG A 93 -12.98 5.78 -11.74
C ARG A 93 -11.78 5.81 -12.69
N ASP A 94 -11.50 4.66 -13.28
CA ASP A 94 -10.38 4.44 -14.20
C ASP A 94 -8.98 4.63 -13.56
N CYS A 95 -8.93 4.75 -12.22
CA CYS A 95 -7.67 4.82 -11.46
C CYS A 95 -7.01 3.45 -11.28
N MET A 96 -5.74 3.48 -10.86
CA MET A 96 -4.94 2.34 -10.44
C MET A 96 -4.93 2.25 -8.92
N LEU A 97 -4.89 1.04 -8.37
CA LEU A 97 -4.78 0.76 -6.94
C LEU A 97 -3.53 -0.07 -6.66
N TYR A 98 -2.54 0.52 -6.01
CA TYR A 98 -1.37 -0.19 -5.51
C TYR A 98 -1.64 -0.70 -4.11
N ILE A 99 -1.37 -1.99 -3.87
CA ILE A 99 -1.61 -2.64 -2.59
C ILE A 99 -0.33 -3.31 -2.11
N TYR A 100 0.19 -2.83 -0.99
CA TYR A 100 1.19 -3.54 -0.22
C TYR A 100 0.50 -4.43 0.81
N SER A 101 0.76 -5.72 0.76
CA SER A 101 0.32 -6.69 1.76
C SER A 101 1.52 -7.38 2.39
N GLU A 102 1.67 -7.29 3.71
CA GLU A 102 2.76 -7.94 4.46
C GLU A 102 2.77 -9.48 4.25
N LYS A 103 1.59 -10.07 4.03
CA LYS A 103 1.43 -11.51 3.80
C LYS A 103 1.17 -11.88 2.34
N LEU A 104 1.36 -10.95 1.42
CA LEU A 104 1.17 -11.16 -0.01
C LEU A 104 -0.23 -11.67 -0.36
N TYR A 105 -1.26 -11.03 0.19
CA TYR A 105 -2.65 -11.32 -0.12
C TYR A 105 -3.14 -10.50 -1.31
N MET A 106 -4.05 -11.10 -2.08
CA MET A 106 -4.95 -10.36 -2.97
C MET A 106 -6.06 -9.68 -2.16
N PRO A 107 -6.74 -8.66 -2.71
CA PRO A 107 -7.93 -8.10 -2.11
C PRO A 107 -8.96 -9.19 -1.77
N CYS A 108 -9.49 -9.15 -0.57
CA CYS A 108 -10.57 -10.06 -0.20
C CYS A 108 -11.86 -9.75 -0.97
N LYS A 109 -12.82 -10.67 -0.96
CA LYS A 109 -14.11 -10.49 -1.65
C LYS A 109 -14.86 -9.19 -1.23
N GLY A 110 -14.68 -8.73 0.01
CA GLY A 110 -15.26 -7.48 0.51
C GLY A 110 -14.66 -6.27 -0.18
N CYS A 111 -13.34 -6.14 -0.11
CA CYS A 111 -12.61 -5.07 -0.80
C CYS A 111 -12.81 -5.12 -2.31
N MET A 112 -12.82 -6.31 -2.91
CA MET A 112 -13.01 -6.45 -4.35
C MET A 112 -14.38 -5.90 -4.84
N ARG A 113 -15.44 -6.08 -4.05
CA ARG A 113 -16.76 -5.46 -4.38
C ARG A 113 -16.68 -3.94 -4.41
N LEU A 114 -15.97 -3.34 -3.47
CA LEU A 114 -15.79 -1.88 -3.42
C LEU A 114 -14.91 -1.40 -4.57
N ILE A 115 -13.82 -2.10 -4.87
CA ILE A 115 -12.92 -1.81 -5.99
C ILE A 115 -13.71 -1.85 -7.31
N ALA A 116 -14.47 -2.91 -7.56
CA ALA A 116 -15.30 -3.05 -8.74
C ALA A 116 -16.36 -1.94 -8.84
N GLN A 117 -17.10 -1.68 -7.76
CA GLN A 117 -18.14 -0.64 -7.72
C GLN A 117 -17.56 0.78 -7.90
N SER A 118 -16.35 1.04 -7.44
CA SER A 118 -15.68 2.34 -7.58
C SER A 118 -15.23 2.64 -9.00
N GLY A 119 -15.10 1.61 -9.84
CA GLY A 119 -14.64 1.73 -11.22
C GLY A 119 -13.13 1.78 -11.39
N ILE A 120 -12.35 1.40 -10.36
CA ILE A 120 -10.90 1.16 -10.48
C ILE A 120 -10.67 0.09 -11.54
N LYS A 121 -9.68 0.32 -12.42
CA LYS A 121 -9.42 -0.53 -13.60
C LYS A 121 -8.17 -1.38 -13.48
N GLU A 122 -7.26 -1.02 -12.62
CA GLU A 122 -6.01 -1.76 -12.45
C GLU A 122 -5.65 -1.91 -10.96
N ILE A 123 -5.19 -3.09 -10.59
CA ILE A 123 -4.70 -3.41 -9.25
C ILE A 123 -3.26 -3.89 -9.40
N ILE A 124 -2.33 -3.30 -8.65
CA ILE A 124 -0.94 -3.75 -8.58
C ILE A 124 -0.62 -4.16 -7.16
N VAL A 125 -0.23 -5.43 -6.97
CA VAL A 125 0.13 -5.99 -5.68
C VAL A 125 1.64 -6.24 -5.58
N ASN A 126 2.19 -6.21 -4.36
CA ASN A 126 3.61 -6.48 -4.12
C ASN A 126 4.00 -7.97 -4.26
N GLY A 127 3.04 -8.85 -4.39
CA GLY A 127 3.21 -10.29 -4.61
C GLY A 127 1.96 -11.06 -4.24
N ILE A 128 1.93 -12.33 -4.61
CA ILE A 128 0.83 -13.26 -4.29
C ILE A 128 1.43 -14.58 -3.82
N LEU A 129 1.08 -15.02 -2.61
CA LEU A 129 1.38 -16.38 -2.17
C LEU A 129 0.20 -17.30 -2.52
N LYS A 130 0.49 -18.39 -3.22
CA LYS A 130 -0.51 -19.38 -3.67
C LYS A 130 -1.33 -19.93 -2.49
N GLU A 131 -0.69 -20.19 -1.36
CA GLU A 131 -1.31 -20.67 -0.13
C GLU A 131 -2.37 -19.70 0.42
N ASN A 132 -2.24 -18.42 0.14
CA ASN A 132 -3.19 -17.40 0.60
C ASN A 132 -4.45 -17.30 -0.27
N THR A 133 -4.44 -17.87 -1.47
CA THR A 133 -5.62 -17.90 -2.35
C THR A 133 -6.67 -18.88 -1.86
N ASP A 134 -6.27 -19.94 -1.15
CA ASP A 134 -7.19 -20.99 -0.66
C ASP A 134 -7.89 -20.58 0.65
N VAL A 135 -7.24 -19.72 1.47
CA VAL A 135 -7.75 -19.30 2.78
C VAL A 135 -8.99 -18.40 2.68
N TYR A 136 -9.14 -17.62 1.60
CA TYR A 136 -10.17 -16.56 1.47
C TYR A 136 -11.24 -16.86 0.42
N ASN A 137 -11.38 -18.10 -0.05
CA ASN A 137 -12.27 -18.43 -1.16
C ASN A 137 -12.14 -17.38 -2.31
N TRP A 138 -11.05 -17.48 -3.01
CA TRP A 138 -10.60 -16.57 -4.06
C TRP A 138 -11.54 -16.51 -5.29
N GLU A 139 -12.39 -17.52 -5.50
CA GLU A 139 -13.24 -17.58 -6.69
C GLU A 139 -14.18 -16.37 -6.87
N PRO A 140 -14.87 -15.81 -5.84
CA PRO A 140 -15.65 -14.60 -6.02
C PRO A 140 -14.81 -13.38 -6.42
N THR A 141 -13.59 -13.23 -5.87
CA THR A 141 -12.67 -12.15 -6.23
C THR A 141 -12.26 -12.27 -7.71
N LYS A 142 -11.87 -13.46 -8.13
CA LYS A 142 -11.48 -13.77 -9.51
C LYS A 142 -12.61 -13.56 -10.49
N HIS A 143 -13.83 -13.95 -10.12
CA HIS A 143 -15.02 -13.72 -10.94
C HIS A 143 -15.26 -12.21 -11.15
N MET A 144 -15.18 -11.40 -10.09
CA MET A 144 -15.34 -9.94 -10.21
C MET A 144 -14.25 -9.31 -11.08
N ILE A 145 -12.99 -9.71 -10.91
CA ILE A 145 -11.85 -9.24 -11.73
C ILE A 145 -12.16 -9.47 -13.22
N THR A 146 -12.58 -10.69 -13.57
CA THR A 146 -12.87 -11.06 -14.97
C THR A 146 -14.09 -10.33 -15.51
N THR A 147 -15.17 -10.25 -14.73
CA THR A 147 -16.45 -9.66 -15.16
C THR A 147 -16.35 -8.15 -15.36
N GLU A 148 -15.62 -7.46 -14.47
CA GLU A 148 -15.46 -6.00 -14.53
C GLU A 148 -14.26 -5.56 -15.40
N GLY A 149 -13.51 -6.52 -15.94
CA GLY A 149 -12.35 -6.24 -16.77
C GLY A 149 -11.25 -5.50 -16.01
N ILE A 150 -11.02 -5.87 -14.74
CA ILE A 150 -9.98 -5.26 -13.91
C ILE A 150 -8.66 -5.94 -14.22
N GLU A 151 -7.65 -5.16 -14.55
CA GLU A 151 -6.30 -5.66 -14.76
C GLU A 151 -5.60 -5.90 -13.42
N VAL A 152 -4.85 -6.99 -13.33
CA VAL A 152 -4.09 -7.32 -12.10
C VAL A 152 -2.62 -7.50 -12.46
N GLY A 153 -1.81 -6.61 -11.94
CA GLY A 153 -0.35 -6.65 -12.02
C GLY A 153 0.30 -7.09 -10.71
N ILE A 154 1.47 -7.69 -10.83
CA ILE A 154 2.37 -7.96 -9.70
C ILE A 154 3.60 -7.08 -9.87
N LEU A 155 4.03 -6.43 -8.78
CA LEU A 155 5.22 -5.58 -8.82
C LEU A 155 6.43 -6.38 -9.31
N ASN A 156 7.06 -5.89 -10.37
CA ASN A 156 8.34 -6.41 -10.81
C ASN A 156 9.41 -6.10 -9.76
N ASP A 157 10.15 -7.13 -9.35
CA ASP A 157 11.26 -7.02 -8.38
C ASP A 157 10.89 -6.31 -7.05
N PRO A 158 9.97 -6.86 -6.24
CA PRO A 158 9.66 -6.28 -4.94
C PRO A 158 10.87 -6.25 -3.99
N ILE A 159 11.83 -7.16 -4.15
CA ILE A 159 13.08 -7.18 -3.38
C ILE A 159 13.94 -5.97 -3.74
N GLY A 160 14.03 -5.62 -5.02
CA GLY A 160 14.75 -4.44 -5.50
C GLY A 160 14.20 -3.15 -4.92
N LEU A 161 12.87 -3.02 -4.80
CA LEU A 161 12.24 -1.89 -4.14
C LEU A 161 12.76 -1.71 -2.71
N PHE A 162 12.75 -2.78 -1.90
CA PHE A 162 13.21 -2.68 -0.49
C PHE A 162 14.70 -2.45 -0.36
N LYS A 163 15.52 -2.96 -1.29
CA LYS A 163 16.95 -2.66 -1.35
C LYS A 163 17.18 -1.17 -1.59
N VAL A 164 16.50 -0.57 -2.57
CA VAL A 164 16.62 0.87 -2.87
C VAL A 164 16.18 1.71 -1.67
N ILE A 165 15.04 1.40 -1.05
CA ILE A 165 14.57 2.11 0.15
C ILE A 165 15.63 2.05 1.27
N LYS A 166 16.19 0.87 1.52
CA LYS A 166 17.21 0.69 2.54
C LYS A 166 18.48 1.49 2.23
N GLU A 167 18.99 1.40 1.01
CA GLU A 167 20.21 2.10 0.60
C GLU A 167 20.09 3.62 0.73
N GLU A 168 18.95 4.18 0.30
CA GLU A 168 18.71 5.63 0.43
C GLU A 168 18.48 6.05 1.89
N ALA A 169 17.82 5.23 2.69
CA ALA A 169 17.68 5.48 4.12
C ALA A 169 19.05 5.46 4.83
N ASP A 170 19.92 4.50 4.53
CA ASP A 170 21.28 4.40 5.10
C ASP A 170 22.12 5.64 4.74
N LYS A 171 22.04 6.12 3.49
CA LYS A 171 22.71 7.37 3.06
C LYS A 171 22.19 8.59 3.84
N ALA A 172 20.88 8.70 4.00
CA ALA A 172 20.28 9.79 4.76
C ALA A 172 20.69 9.77 6.24
N ILE A 173 20.69 8.59 6.88
CA ILE A 173 21.16 8.43 8.28
C ILE A 173 22.61 8.87 8.43
N LEU A 174 23.47 8.49 7.48
CA LEU A 174 24.88 8.91 7.49
C LEU A 174 25.04 10.43 7.43
N MET A 175 24.22 11.10 6.60
CA MET A 175 24.23 12.57 6.49
C MET A 175 23.74 13.23 7.78
N TYR A 176 22.67 12.72 8.41
CA TYR A 176 22.15 13.24 9.67
C TYR A 176 23.17 13.07 10.81
N ASN A 177 23.88 11.94 10.87
CA ASN A 177 24.93 11.71 11.87
C ASN A 177 26.08 12.71 11.72
N LYS A 178 26.51 13.02 10.48
CA LYS A 178 27.52 14.07 10.23
C LYS A 178 27.03 15.46 10.68
N ALA A 179 25.79 15.79 10.40
CA ALA A 179 25.19 17.06 10.79
C ALA A 179 25.00 17.20 12.31
N SER A 180 24.77 16.11 13.03
CA SER A 180 24.66 16.09 14.49
C SER A 180 26.01 16.36 15.18
N ASN A 181 27.11 15.81 14.65
CA ASN A 181 28.45 16.04 15.17
C ASN A 181 28.84 17.54 15.04
N VAL A 182 28.46 18.22 13.96
CA VAL A 182 28.70 19.67 13.79
C VAL A 182 27.96 20.50 14.84
N LYS A 183 26.76 20.09 15.28
CA LYS A 183 26.01 20.79 16.32
C LYS A 183 26.66 20.70 17.72
N GLU A 184 27.38 19.60 17.99
CA GLU A 184 28.13 19.44 19.25
C GLU A 184 29.38 20.32 19.28
N GLU A 185 30.02 20.52 18.12
CA GLU A 185 31.20 21.40 17.99
C GLU A 185 30.83 22.92 18.07
N LEU A 186 29.56 23.27 17.83
CA LEU A 186 29.05 24.64 17.87
C LEU A 186 28.46 25.05 19.25
N LYS A 187 28.50 24.16 20.24
CA LYS A 187 28.09 24.43 21.63
C LYS A 187 29.29 24.66 22.53
#